data_783f5626a9674ef4d3c0b66cce275fac
#
_entry.id   783f5626a9674ef4d3c0b66cce275fac
#
_cell.length_a   1.000
_cell.length_b   1.000
_cell.length_c   1.000
_cell.angle_alpha   90.00
_cell.angle_beta   90.00
_cell.angle_gamma   90.00
#
_symmetry.space_group_name_H-M   'P 1'
#
loop_
_entity.id
_entity.type
_entity.pdbx_description
1 polymer ?
#
loop_
_entity_poly.entity_id
_entity_poly.type
_entity_poly.pdbx_seq_one_letter_code
_entity_poly.pdbx_strand_id
1 'polypeptide(L)'
;MMIRQLSFANRYDRFINIVEEPELNLFPRSQMEVLFSLISNNASTNENMLVLTTHSPYSLAIINTMIMGAKTYANADEALRKQIKDILPENCQIEAENIAAYRLSYSDKCYCQSVINDQTGLISKNELDSASDDLMRMFNSLYMYYAKTLTK
;
A
#
# COMPACT_ATOMS: atom_id res chain seq x y z
N MET A 1 4.29 -8.39 19.68
CA MET A 1 3.45 -7.32 20.24
C MET A 1 2.06 -7.54 19.69
N MET A 2 1.14 -8.01 20.52
CA MET A 2 -0.26 -8.18 20.09
C MET A 2 -0.86 -6.79 20.07
N ILE A 3 -1.12 -6.25 18.87
CA ILE A 3 -1.98 -5.07 18.73
C ILE A 3 -3.31 -5.51 19.33
N ARG A 4 -3.57 -5.10 20.56
CA ARG A 4 -4.94 -5.17 21.09
C ARG A 4 -5.73 -4.29 20.14
N GLN A 5 -6.48 -4.91 19.25
CA GLN A 5 -7.52 -4.22 18.55
C GLN A 5 -8.33 -3.52 19.60
N LEU A 6 -8.25 -2.21 19.57
CA LEU A 6 -9.12 -1.40 20.38
C LEU A 6 -10.50 -1.71 19.85
N SER A 7 -11.22 -2.61 20.52
CA SER A 7 -12.61 -2.94 20.20
C SER A 7 -13.51 -1.75 20.56
N PHE A 8 -13.16 -0.59 20.05
CA PHE A 8 -14.02 0.59 20.06
C PHE A 8 -15.17 0.47 19.06
N ALA A 9 -15.03 -0.44 18.07
CA ALA A 9 -16.03 -0.67 17.03
C ALA A 9 -17.44 -0.96 17.59
N ASN A 10 -17.57 -1.46 18.81
CA ASN A 10 -18.87 -1.72 19.42
C ASN A 10 -19.43 -0.54 20.23
N ARG A 11 -18.73 0.60 20.30
CA ARG A 11 -19.17 1.76 21.12
C ARG A 11 -19.50 3.01 20.31
N TYR A 12 -19.02 3.11 19.07
CA TYR A 12 -19.22 4.29 18.23
C TYR A 12 -19.64 3.87 16.83
N ASP A 13 -20.66 4.53 16.31
CA ASP A 13 -21.14 4.31 14.93
C ASP A 13 -20.09 4.74 13.89
N ARG A 14 -19.17 5.63 14.26
CA ARG A 14 -18.12 6.19 13.41
C ARG A 14 -16.84 6.42 14.19
N PHE A 15 -15.68 6.16 13.57
CA PHE A 15 -14.38 6.52 14.15
C PHE A 15 -13.35 6.87 13.07
N ILE A 16 -12.37 7.65 13.47
CA ILE A 16 -11.17 7.95 12.68
C ILE A 16 -10.01 7.24 13.37
N ASN A 17 -9.35 6.36 12.65
CA ASN A 17 -8.15 5.68 13.11
C ASN A 17 -6.94 6.32 12.44
N ILE A 18 -6.00 6.85 13.21
CA ILE A 18 -4.75 7.46 12.72
C ILE A 18 -3.61 6.58 13.20
N VAL A 19 -2.86 6.02 12.25
CA VAL A 19 -1.74 5.11 12.52
C VAL A 19 -0.50 5.62 11.80
N GLU A 20 0.52 5.95 12.56
CA GLU A 20 1.82 6.36 12.03
C GLU A 20 2.71 5.14 11.85
N GLU A 21 3.29 5.01 10.66
CA GLU A 21 4.29 4.00 10.30
C GLU A 21 3.96 2.58 10.83
N PRO A 22 2.80 2.01 10.48
CA PRO A 22 2.39 0.69 10.99
C PRO A 22 3.39 -0.43 10.67
N GLU A 23 4.26 -0.19 9.70
CA GLU A 23 5.33 -1.08 9.27
C GLU A 23 6.60 -1.01 10.11
N LEU A 24 6.72 -0.05 11.03
CA LEU A 24 7.96 0.20 11.77
C LEU A 24 8.45 -1.05 12.49
N ASN A 25 9.73 -1.41 12.25
CA ASN A 25 10.39 -2.61 12.80
C ASN A 25 9.74 -3.96 12.40
N LEU A 26 8.97 -4.00 11.30
CA LEU A 26 8.36 -5.22 10.80
C LEU A 26 9.01 -5.69 9.49
N PHE A 27 9.15 -7.01 9.35
CA PHE A 27 9.49 -7.63 8.07
C PHE A 27 8.34 -7.48 7.06
N PRO A 28 8.61 -7.49 5.73
CA PRO A 28 7.60 -7.24 4.69
C PRO A 28 6.33 -8.09 4.83
N ARG A 29 6.45 -9.36 5.20
CA ARG A 29 5.30 -10.24 5.41
C ARG A 29 4.42 -9.79 6.58
N SER A 30 5.05 -9.36 7.68
CA SER A 30 4.33 -8.84 8.84
C SER A 30 3.69 -7.48 8.56
N GLN A 31 4.31 -6.65 7.70
CA GLN A 31 3.70 -5.40 7.22
C GLN A 31 2.38 -5.69 6.48
N MET A 32 2.37 -6.71 5.62
CA MET A 32 1.16 -7.13 4.90
C MET A 32 0.06 -7.57 5.88
N GLU A 33 0.37 -8.40 6.86
CA GLU A 33 -0.60 -8.88 7.85
C GLU A 33 -1.20 -7.74 8.69
N VAL A 34 -0.36 -6.76 9.09
CA VAL A 34 -0.80 -5.58 9.84
C VAL A 34 -1.72 -4.71 8.99
N LEU A 35 -1.35 -4.42 7.73
CA LEU A 35 -2.18 -3.60 6.84
C LEU A 35 -3.51 -4.27 6.54
N PHE A 36 -3.52 -5.59 6.28
CA PHE A 36 -4.75 -6.35 6.08
C PHE A 36 -5.66 -6.25 7.31
N SER A 37 -5.10 -6.41 8.50
CA SER A 37 -5.84 -6.29 9.76
C SER A 37 -6.39 -4.88 9.97
N LEU A 38 -5.60 -3.82 9.75
CA LEU A 38 -6.04 -2.44 9.91
C LEU A 38 -7.18 -2.10 8.95
N ILE A 39 -7.04 -2.46 7.68
CA ILE A 39 -8.01 -2.14 6.64
C ILE A 39 -9.30 -2.93 6.84
N SER A 40 -9.21 -4.25 7.07
CA SER A 40 -10.41 -5.08 7.28
C SER A 40 -11.23 -4.65 8.50
N ASN A 41 -10.57 -4.22 9.58
CA ASN A 41 -11.27 -3.73 10.76
C ASN A 41 -11.87 -2.33 10.55
N ASN A 42 -11.24 -1.51 9.74
CA ASN A 42 -11.76 -0.18 9.42
C ASN A 42 -12.95 -0.25 8.44
N ALA A 43 -12.97 -1.25 7.56
CA ALA A 43 -14.03 -1.48 6.58
C ALA A 43 -15.35 -2.00 7.19
N SER A 44 -15.44 -2.14 8.52
CA SER A 44 -16.64 -2.62 9.20
C SER A 44 -17.87 -1.71 9.00
N THR A 45 -17.65 -0.42 8.71
CA THR A 45 -18.68 0.53 8.27
C THR A 45 -18.10 1.49 7.23
N ASN A 46 -18.93 1.94 6.27
CA ASN A 46 -18.52 2.89 5.22
C ASN A 46 -18.25 4.32 5.76
N GLU A 47 -18.44 4.55 7.04
CA GLU A 47 -18.28 5.87 7.66
C GLU A 47 -16.98 5.99 8.48
N ASN A 48 -16.23 4.89 8.61
CA ASN A 48 -14.95 4.90 9.27
C ASN A 48 -13.86 5.46 8.36
N MET A 49 -12.91 6.19 8.94
CA MET A 49 -11.75 6.70 8.23
C MET A 49 -10.47 6.08 8.81
N LEU A 50 -9.57 5.65 7.94
CA LEU A 50 -8.23 5.21 8.30
C LEU A 50 -7.22 6.16 7.67
N VAL A 51 -6.39 6.78 8.50
CA VAL A 51 -5.26 7.62 8.07
C VAL A 51 -3.98 6.89 8.39
N LEU A 52 -3.14 6.67 7.39
CA LEU A 52 -1.84 6.00 7.53
C LEU A 52 -0.73 6.93 7.05
N THR A 53 0.37 6.99 7.80
CA THR A 53 1.64 7.48 7.28
C THR A 53 2.58 6.31 7.05
N THR A 54 3.39 6.34 5.99
CA THR A 54 4.30 5.25 5.66
C THR A 54 5.52 5.74 4.88
N HIS A 55 6.66 5.10 5.13
CA HIS A 55 7.88 5.21 4.33
C HIS A 55 8.22 3.88 3.63
N SER A 56 7.33 2.90 3.67
CA SER A 56 7.56 1.57 3.11
C SER A 56 7.01 1.43 1.69
N PRO A 57 7.85 1.11 0.69
CA PRO A 57 7.37 0.76 -0.65
C PRO A 57 6.49 -0.50 -0.65
N TYR A 58 6.68 -1.40 0.32
CA TYR A 58 5.83 -2.59 0.48
C TYR A 58 4.41 -2.20 0.89
N SER A 59 4.24 -1.22 1.78
CA SER A 59 2.91 -0.73 2.17
C SER A 59 2.14 -0.19 0.97
N LEU A 60 2.81 0.57 0.09
CA LEU A 60 2.20 1.09 -1.13
C LEU A 60 1.85 -0.03 -2.13
N ALA A 61 2.73 -1.02 -2.29
CA ALA A 61 2.47 -2.18 -3.15
C ALA A 61 1.29 -3.02 -2.64
N ILE A 62 1.16 -3.19 -1.33
CA ILE A 62 0.05 -3.90 -0.69
C ILE A 62 -1.26 -3.16 -0.97
N ILE A 63 -1.30 -1.84 -0.75
CA ILE A 63 -2.49 -1.01 -1.01
C ILE A 63 -2.88 -1.07 -2.48
N ASN A 64 -1.92 -0.96 -3.41
CA ASN A 64 -2.17 -1.12 -4.84
C ASN A 64 -2.75 -2.49 -5.19
N THR A 65 -2.29 -3.55 -4.52
CA THR A 65 -2.85 -4.90 -4.69
C THR A 65 -4.31 -4.96 -4.24
N MET A 66 -4.64 -4.31 -3.13
CA MET A 66 -6.02 -4.22 -2.62
C MET A 66 -6.94 -3.45 -3.57
N ILE A 67 -6.47 -2.34 -4.16
CA ILE A 67 -7.21 -1.57 -5.15
C ILE A 67 -7.40 -2.41 -6.42
N MET A 68 -6.38 -3.09 -6.88
CA MET A 68 -6.46 -3.97 -8.06
C MET A 68 -7.43 -5.13 -7.82
N GLY A 69 -7.45 -5.68 -6.61
CA GLY A 69 -8.40 -6.70 -6.21
C GLY A 69 -9.85 -6.24 -6.36
N ALA A 70 -10.19 -5.07 -5.83
CA ALA A 70 -11.53 -4.49 -5.95
C ALA A 70 -11.93 -4.24 -7.42
N LYS A 71 -11.03 -3.66 -8.22
CA LYS A 71 -11.26 -3.42 -9.65
C LYS A 71 -11.50 -4.70 -10.44
N THR A 72 -10.71 -5.72 -10.16
CA THR A 72 -10.86 -7.02 -10.82
C THR A 72 -12.17 -7.69 -10.41
N TYR A 73 -12.48 -7.63 -9.12
CA TYR A 73 -13.72 -8.19 -8.57
C TYR A 73 -15.00 -7.54 -9.15
N ALA A 74 -14.98 -6.22 -9.33
CA ALA A 74 -16.12 -5.48 -9.89
C ALA A 74 -16.47 -5.92 -11.32
N ASN A 75 -15.46 -6.29 -12.11
CA ASN A 75 -15.62 -6.70 -13.52
C ASN A 75 -15.66 -8.22 -13.74
N ALA A 76 -15.58 -9.01 -12.66
CA ALA A 76 -15.49 -10.46 -12.72
C ALA A 76 -16.89 -11.14 -12.74
N ASP A 77 -16.99 -12.28 -13.41
CA ASP A 77 -18.10 -13.20 -13.24
C ASP A 77 -18.04 -13.93 -11.88
N GLU A 78 -19.06 -14.71 -11.56
CA GLU A 78 -19.18 -15.38 -10.27
C GLU A 78 -18.04 -16.39 -10.00
N ALA A 79 -17.60 -17.10 -11.02
CA ALA A 79 -16.52 -18.08 -10.91
C ALA A 79 -15.18 -17.39 -10.60
N LEU A 80 -14.89 -16.28 -11.29
CA LEU A 80 -13.67 -15.50 -11.08
C LEU A 80 -13.71 -14.75 -9.75
N ARG A 81 -14.87 -14.24 -9.32
CA ARG A 81 -15.03 -13.62 -8.00
C ARG A 81 -14.65 -14.55 -6.86
N LYS A 82 -15.01 -15.82 -6.98
CA LYS A 82 -14.61 -16.82 -5.98
C LYS A 82 -13.09 -16.97 -5.93
N GLN A 83 -12.42 -17.07 -7.08
CA GLN A 83 -10.96 -17.16 -7.14
C GLN A 83 -10.27 -15.90 -6.59
N ILE A 84 -10.83 -14.72 -6.86
CA ILE A 84 -10.30 -13.46 -6.32
C ILE A 84 -10.40 -13.44 -4.80
N LYS A 85 -11.52 -13.88 -4.21
CA LYS A 85 -11.69 -13.97 -2.75
C LYS A 85 -10.71 -14.93 -2.08
N ASP A 86 -10.30 -15.98 -2.78
CA ASP A 86 -9.27 -16.93 -2.29
C ASP A 86 -7.88 -16.28 -2.24
N ILE A 87 -7.61 -15.28 -3.09
CA ILE A 87 -6.34 -14.53 -3.12
C ILE A 87 -6.38 -13.34 -2.15
N LEU A 88 -7.46 -12.56 -2.21
CA LEU A 88 -7.64 -11.34 -1.44
C LEU A 88 -9.07 -11.28 -0.87
N PRO A 89 -9.23 -11.41 0.46
CA PRO A 89 -10.54 -11.34 1.10
C PRO A 89 -11.28 -10.04 0.76
N GLU A 90 -12.60 -10.11 0.63
CA GLU A 90 -13.44 -8.98 0.19
C GLU A 90 -13.31 -7.77 1.11
N ASN A 91 -13.21 -7.98 2.43
CA ASN A 91 -13.00 -6.91 3.40
C ASN A 91 -11.60 -6.27 3.36
N CYS A 92 -10.69 -6.78 2.53
CA CYS A 92 -9.39 -6.20 2.24
C CYS A 92 -9.33 -5.55 0.84
N GLN A 93 -10.44 -5.52 0.10
CA GLN A 93 -10.52 -4.84 -1.20
C GLN A 93 -10.87 -3.37 -0.98
N ILE A 94 -10.16 -2.48 -1.67
CA ILE A 94 -10.33 -1.02 -1.56
C ILE A 94 -10.78 -0.50 -2.92
N GLU A 95 -11.95 0.11 -2.97
CA GLU A 95 -12.41 0.84 -4.15
C GLU A 95 -11.57 2.11 -4.34
N ALA A 96 -11.20 2.40 -5.58
CA ALA A 96 -10.31 3.51 -5.89
C ALA A 96 -10.87 4.89 -5.47
N GLU A 97 -12.19 5.02 -5.42
CA GLU A 97 -12.91 6.22 -4.98
C GLU A 97 -12.83 6.45 -3.47
N ASN A 98 -12.55 5.39 -2.71
CA ASN A 98 -12.49 5.42 -1.24
C ASN A 98 -11.09 5.64 -0.68
N ILE A 99 -10.10 5.93 -1.55
CA ILE A 99 -8.72 6.19 -1.13
C ILE A 99 -8.22 7.52 -1.65
N ALA A 100 -7.46 8.20 -0.80
CA ALA A 100 -6.63 9.34 -1.17
C ALA A 100 -5.20 9.08 -0.68
N ALA A 101 -4.22 9.32 -1.53
CA ALA A 101 -2.81 9.17 -1.18
C ALA A 101 -2.04 10.43 -1.57
N TYR A 102 -1.19 10.89 -0.66
CA TYR A 102 -0.44 12.14 -0.81
C TYR A 102 1.02 11.92 -0.45
N ARG A 103 1.90 12.55 -1.23
CA ARG A 103 3.30 12.72 -0.90
C ARG A 103 3.50 14.08 -0.25
N LEU A 104 4.25 14.09 0.85
CA LEU A 104 4.73 15.31 1.48
C LEU A 104 6.20 15.51 1.08
N SER A 105 6.54 16.69 0.55
CA SER A 105 7.91 17.01 0.14
C SER A 105 8.28 18.42 0.55
N TYR A 106 9.50 18.57 1.07
CA TYR A 106 10.06 19.88 1.44
C TYR A 106 10.70 20.61 0.25
N SER A 107 11.09 19.86 -0.80
CA SER A 107 11.86 20.38 -1.93
C SER A 107 11.02 21.10 -2.97
N ASP A 108 9.73 20.83 -3.01
CA ASP A 108 8.82 21.37 -4.01
C ASP A 108 8.02 22.56 -3.44
N LYS A 109 7.66 23.51 -4.31
CA LYS A 109 6.77 24.61 -3.92
C LYS A 109 5.37 24.14 -3.48
N CYS A 110 5.05 22.88 -3.72
CA CYS A 110 3.84 22.21 -3.29
C CYS A 110 4.20 21.15 -2.23
N TYR A 111 3.93 21.45 -0.98
CA TYR A 111 4.26 20.55 0.16
C TYR A 111 3.46 19.26 0.19
N CYS A 112 2.33 19.19 -0.52
CA CYS A 112 1.43 18.05 -0.52
C CYS A 112 0.93 17.82 -1.94
N GLN A 113 1.25 16.65 -2.51
CA GLN A 113 0.86 16.27 -3.87
C GLN A 113 0.15 14.94 -3.86
N SER A 114 -0.98 14.84 -4.58
CA SER A 114 -1.61 13.55 -4.83
C SER A 114 -0.69 12.65 -5.64
N VAL A 115 -0.57 11.40 -5.21
CA VAL A 115 0.19 10.36 -5.91
C VAL A 115 -0.72 9.30 -6.53
N ILE A 116 -2.03 9.52 -6.53
CA ILE A 116 -2.99 8.69 -7.25
C ILE A 116 -2.92 9.03 -8.74
N ASN A 117 -2.81 8.02 -9.58
CA ASN A 117 -2.91 8.16 -11.01
C ASN A 117 -4.38 8.21 -11.43
N ASP A 118 -4.83 9.33 -12.01
CA ASP A 118 -6.23 9.59 -12.36
C ASP A 118 -6.81 8.57 -13.37
N GLN A 119 -5.97 7.95 -14.22
CA GLN A 119 -6.42 6.97 -15.21
C GLN A 119 -6.59 5.58 -14.60
N THR A 120 -5.68 5.21 -13.71
CA THR A 120 -5.65 3.85 -13.14
C THR A 120 -6.23 3.78 -11.73
N GLY A 121 -6.35 4.89 -11.00
CA GLY A 121 -6.72 4.94 -9.59
C GLY A 121 -5.73 4.23 -8.66
N LEU A 122 -4.54 3.90 -9.16
CA LEU A 122 -3.47 3.28 -8.37
C LEU A 122 -2.51 4.34 -7.84
N ILE A 123 -1.84 4.04 -6.75
CA ILE A 123 -0.73 4.85 -6.27
C ILE A 123 0.41 4.72 -7.29
N SER A 124 0.81 5.84 -7.88
CA SER A 124 1.87 5.90 -8.89
C SER A 124 3.26 5.74 -8.26
N LYS A 125 4.27 5.56 -9.10
CA LYS A 125 5.69 5.59 -8.70
C LYS A 125 6.00 6.86 -7.92
N ASN A 126 6.70 6.71 -6.81
CA ASN A 126 7.10 7.78 -5.90
C ASN A 126 8.61 7.73 -5.64
N GLU A 127 9.12 8.61 -4.79
CA GLU A 127 10.55 8.69 -4.47
C GLU A 127 11.12 7.41 -3.84
N LEU A 128 10.31 6.61 -3.15
CA LEU A 128 10.75 5.34 -2.58
C LEU A 128 11.11 4.33 -3.68
N ASP A 129 10.32 4.30 -4.76
CA ASP A 129 10.61 3.46 -5.93
C ASP A 129 11.82 4.00 -6.70
N SER A 130 11.96 5.33 -6.83
CA SER A 130 13.08 5.94 -7.56
C SER A 130 14.43 5.66 -6.93
N ALA A 131 14.53 5.67 -5.60
CA ALA A 131 15.75 5.33 -4.89
C ALA A 131 16.18 3.87 -5.16
N SER A 132 15.23 2.95 -5.21
CA SER A 132 15.49 1.55 -5.55
C SER A 132 15.97 1.40 -6.99
N ASP A 133 15.37 2.13 -7.93
CA ASP A 133 15.77 2.14 -9.35
C ASP A 133 17.18 2.72 -9.52
N ASP A 134 17.55 3.77 -8.76
CA ASP A 134 18.90 4.36 -8.79
C ASP A 134 19.95 3.38 -8.27
N LEU A 135 19.70 2.74 -7.14
CA LEU A 135 20.59 1.71 -6.59
C LEU A 135 20.77 0.55 -7.57
N MET A 136 19.71 0.10 -8.21
CA MET A 136 19.79 -0.97 -9.21
C MET A 136 20.62 -0.53 -10.43
N ARG A 137 20.48 0.71 -10.91
CA ARG A 137 21.32 1.27 -11.98
C ARG A 137 22.79 1.33 -11.58
N MET A 138 23.09 1.79 -10.38
CA MET A 138 24.45 1.83 -9.84
C MET A 138 25.04 0.42 -9.77
N PHE A 139 24.30 -0.53 -9.20
CA PHE A 139 24.74 -1.92 -9.10
C PHE A 139 25.03 -2.52 -10.47
N ASN A 140 24.13 -2.38 -11.44
CA ASN A 140 24.31 -2.91 -12.79
C ASN A 140 25.55 -2.29 -13.47
N SER A 141 25.79 -1.00 -13.30
CA SER A 141 26.97 -0.33 -13.84
C SER A 141 28.27 -0.90 -13.25
N LEU A 142 28.32 -1.07 -11.93
CA LEU A 142 29.44 -1.67 -11.23
C LEU A 142 29.66 -3.13 -11.63
N TYR A 143 28.59 -3.89 -11.79
CA TYR A 143 28.67 -5.28 -12.24
C TYR A 143 29.24 -5.40 -13.65
N MET A 144 28.85 -4.51 -14.56
CA MET A 144 29.41 -4.45 -15.90
C MET A 144 30.93 -4.12 -15.90
N TYR A 145 31.37 -3.24 -15.01
CA TYR A 145 32.81 -2.96 -14.85
C TYR A 145 33.56 -4.16 -14.23
N TYR A 146 32.98 -4.80 -13.24
CA TYR A 146 33.55 -6.01 -12.65
C TYR A 146 33.71 -7.12 -13.69
N ALA A 147 32.71 -7.37 -14.52
CA ALA A 147 32.80 -8.39 -15.57
C ALA A 147 33.96 -8.11 -16.54
N LYS A 148 34.26 -6.84 -16.86
CA LYS A 148 35.41 -6.48 -17.69
C LYS A 148 36.76 -6.75 -17.00
N THR A 149 36.82 -6.81 -15.69
CA THR A 149 38.08 -7.15 -14.96
C THR A 149 38.37 -8.64 -15.00
N LEU A 150 37.36 -9.49 -15.21
CA LEU A 150 37.51 -10.95 -15.27
C LEU A 150 37.95 -11.44 -16.65
N THR A 151 37.83 -10.59 -17.70
CA THR A 151 38.19 -10.92 -19.07
C THR A 151 39.59 -10.46 -19.46
N LYS A 152 40.40 -10.01 -18.49
CA LYS A 152 41.83 -9.75 -18.63
C LYS A 152 42.63 -10.93 -18.08
#